data_979ae7de1940e8ec26b8eae913f6d22e
#
_entry.id   979ae7de1940e8ec26b8eae913f6d22e
#
_cell.length_a   1.000
_cell.length_b   1.000
_cell.length_c   1.000
_cell.angle_alpha   90.00
_cell.angle_beta   90.00
_cell.angle_gamma   90.00
#
_symmetry.space_group_name_H-M   'P 1'
#
loop_
_entity.id
_entity.type
_entity.pdbx_description
1 polymer ?
#
loop_
_entity_poly.entity_id
_entity_poly.type
_entity_poly.pdbx_seq_one_letter_code
_entity_poly.pdbx_strand_id
1 'polypeptide(L)'
;MDCAATIRLSAQVPQKPTVGVPPIVSCVSCLADSSAGHLRTGRWLHRQPQAYIRRKSQPRPTTVTPAGLSRFSQTQLQEAQQMHGEYKVPGGKLIVADIETAQDRIVSAQISGDFFLEPEEALDALSQALIGLAGTASVQEIATAIRQALPEDAQLFGFTPEAVAIAVRRALGVAKTWQDFEWNIVDAKAVTPAMHVALDEVLAREVASGRRAPTLRFWTWERSAIIIGSFQSLKNEVDLEAAKELGVEVVRRATGGGAMFVEPGSAITYSLYAPVDLVADMGFADSYAFLDNWVLKALNAIGIEAVYKPLNDISSPNGKIGGAAQKRFGSNSTVLHHVTMAYDIDADKMMRVLRIGREKLSDKGTASAGKRVDPVRSQSGLSRDEVIAAMKNTFVELNGGVAGDITEAEYQAAAALVEAKYGTAEWLCKLP
;
A
#
# COMPACT_ATOMS: atom_id res chain seq x y z
N MET A 1 14.56 20.69 -29.86
CA MET A 1 13.46 20.67 -30.84
C MET A 1 12.23 21.11 -30.11
N ASP A 2 11.73 22.28 -30.44
CA ASP A 2 10.80 23.07 -29.66
C ASP A 2 9.37 22.51 -29.62
N CYS A 3 8.86 22.10 -28.46
CA CYS A 3 7.42 22.01 -28.19
C CYS A 3 6.72 23.38 -28.07
N ALA A 4 7.42 24.49 -28.31
CA ALA A 4 6.93 25.83 -28.04
C ALA A 4 6.39 26.60 -29.28
N ALA A 5 6.37 26.00 -30.44
CA ALA A 5 6.06 26.72 -31.68
C ALA A 5 4.73 26.33 -32.31
N THR A 6 3.62 26.37 -31.59
CA THR A 6 2.29 26.53 -32.22
C THR A 6 1.24 26.77 -31.14
N ILE A 7 0.92 28.03 -30.83
CA ILE A 7 -0.43 28.50 -30.44
C ILE A 7 -0.34 30.06 -30.31
N ARG A 8 -0.69 30.74 -31.39
CA ARG A 8 -1.30 32.05 -31.31
C ARG A 8 -2.68 31.92 -31.94
N LEU A 9 -3.71 31.99 -31.13
CA LEU A 9 -5.02 32.45 -31.54
C LEU A 9 -5.78 32.94 -30.32
N SER A 10 -6.24 34.15 -30.40
CA SER A 10 -7.00 34.97 -29.47
C SER A 10 -8.35 34.39 -29.10
N ALA A 11 -8.72 34.50 -27.81
CA ALA A 11 -10.13 34.48 -27.40
C ALA A 11 -10.36 35.43 -26.21
N GLN A 12 -11.25 36.39 -26.42
CA GLN A 12 -11.76 37.35 -25.44
C GLN A 12 -12.55 36.67 -24.33
N VAL A 13 -12.34 37.14 -23.09
CA VAL A 13 -13.03 36.67 -21.89
C VAL A 13 -14.22 37.62 -21.63
N PRO A 14 -15.45 37.13 -21.41
CA PRO A 14 -16.53 37.94 -20.86
C PRO A 14 -16.48 37.95 -19.32
N GLN A 15 -16.68 39.13 -18.75
CA GLN A 15 -16.79 39.39 -17.32
C GLN A 15 -18.09 38.81 -16.73
N LYS A 16 -18.04 38.27 -15.52
CA LYS A 16 -19.19 37.88 -14.70
C LYS A 16 -19.31 38.74 -13.44
N PRO A 17 -20.57 38.97 -12.95
CA PRO A 17 -20.84 39.91 -11.88
C PRO A 17 -20.57 39.37 -10.48
N THR A 18 -20.24 40.30 -9.59
CA THR A 18 -20.02 40.15 -8.15
C THR A 18 -21.32 39.88 -7.38
N VAL A 19 -21.32 38.86 -6.53
CA VAL A 19 -22.36 38.62 -5.51
C VAL A 19 -21.71 38.70 -4.13
N GLY A 20 -22.29 39.56 -3.28
CA GLY A 20 -21.78 39.88 -1.95
C GLY A 20 -22.09 38.79 -0.91
N VAL A 21 -21.19 38.68 0.07
CA VAL A 21 -21.26 37.79 1.22
C VAL A 21 -21.58 38.62 2.47
N PRO A 22 -22.55 38.23 3.33
CA PRO A 22 -22.78 38.90 4.60
C PRO A 22 -21.84 38.42 5.72
N PRO A 23 -21.64 39.20 6.80
CA PRO A 23 -20.63 38.96 7.83
C PRO A 23 -21.06 37.96 8.91
N ILE A 24 -20.11 37.20 9.38
CA ILE A 24 -20.24 36.27 10.52
C ILE A 24 -19.93 36.99 11.83
N VAL A 25 -20.84 36.88 12.75
CA VAL A 25 -20.79 37.43 14.12
C VAL A 25 -19.90 36.54 15.01
N SER A 26 -18.92 37.16 15.66
CA SER A 26 -18.10 36.56 16.72
C SER A 26 -18.90 36.46 18.02
N CYS A 27 -18.78 35.34 18.72
CA CYS A 27 -19.10 35.27 20.15
C CYS A 27 -17.87 34.81 20.92
N VAL A 28 -17.34 35.72 21.73
CA VAL A 28 -16.25 35.53 22.70
C VAL A 28 -16.87 35.43 24.08
N SER A 29 -16.27 34.62 24.91
CA SER A 29 -16.26 34.61 26.38
C SER A 29 -16.87 33.41 27.07
N CYS A 30 -16.00 32.65 27.78
CA CYS A 30 -15.99 32.65 29.24
C CYS A 30 -14.68 32.08 29.79
N LEU A 31 -14.08 32.88 30.62
CA LEU A 31 -12.84 32.69 31.39
C LEU A 31 -13.08 31.89 32.69
N ALA A 32 -12.05 31.14 33.04
CA ALA A 32 -11.42 30.96 34.38
C ALA A 32 -12.27 30.50 35.56
N ASP A 33 -11.82 29.54 36.35
CA ASP A 33 -11.04 29.81 37.53
C ASP A 33 -10.40 28.54 38.15
N SER A 34 -9.29 28.83 38.79
CA SER A 34 -8.33 27.98 39.49
C SER A 34 -8.85 27.49 40.86
N SER A 35 -8.34 26.36 41.36
CA SER A 35 -7.69 26.34 42.68
C SER A 35 -7.10 24.97 43.04
N ALA A 36 -5.97 25.05 43.68
CA ALA A 36 -5.08 24.00 44.18
C ALA A 36 -5.64 23.25 45.41
N GLY A 37 -5.16 22.02 45.62
CA GLY A 37 -5.45 21.28 46.86
C GLY A 37 -4.66 19.97 47.04
N HIS A 38 -3.46 20.10 47.55
CA HIS A 38 -2.71 19.22 48.49
C HIS A 38 -2.84 17.68 48.50
N LEU A 39 -1.66 17.10 48.31
CA LEU A 39 -1.04 15.86 48.84
C LEU A 39 -1.73 15.17 50.03
N ARG A 40 -1.89 13.85 49.91
CA ARG A 40 -1.62 12.91 51.02
C ARG A 40 -1.15 11.54 50.46
N THR A 41 0.04 11.17 50.90
CA THR A 41 0.67 9.85 50.84
C THR A 41 -0.08 8.85 51.69
N GLY A 42 -0.41 7.69 51.12
CA GLY A 42 -0.95 6.55 51.87
C GLY A 42 -0.35 5.24 51.35
N ARG A 43 0.60 4.72 52.14
CA ARG A 43 1.22 3.40 52.01
C ARG A 43 0.17 2.34 52.33
N TRP A 44 -0.07 1.38 51.42
CA TRP A 44 -0.78 0.15 51.76
C TRP A 44 0.07 -1.07 51.49
N LEU A 45 0.18 -1.88 52.56
CA LEU A 45 0.91 -3.12 52.69
C LEU A 45 0.25 -4.28 51.91
N HIS A 46 1.09 -5.14 51.33
CA HIS A 46 0.77 -6.45 50.81
C HIS A 46 0.01 -7.32 51.82
N ARG A 47 -1.10 -7.88 51.39
CA ARG A 47 -1.62 -9.18 51.86
C ARG A 47 -2.15 -9.95 50.67
N GLN A 48 -1.53 -11.08 50.38
CA GLN A 48 -2.08 -12.11 49.51
C GLN A 48 -3.11 -12.92 50.28
N PRO A 49 -4.24 -13.31 49.67
CA PRO A 49 -5.04 -14.42 50.17
C PRO A 49 -4.70 -15.69 49.38
N GLN A 50 -4.37 -16.76 50.08
CA GLN A 50 -4.28 -18.14 49.58
C GLN A 50 -5.65 -18.60 49.11
N ALA A 51 -5.72 -19.02 47.81
CA ALA A 51 -6.92 -19.63 47.25
C ALA A 51 -7.01 -21.10 47.57
N TYR A 52 -8.11 -21.45 48.21
CA TYR A 52 -8.57 -22.79 48.54
C TYR A 52 -9.08 -23.48 47.25
N ILE A 53 -8.39 -24.50 46.76
CA ILE A 53 -8.79 -25.25 45.60
C ILE A 53 -9.88 -26.28 46.02
N ARG A 54 -11.13 -25.95 45.74
CA ARG A 54 -12.23 -26.90 45.78
C ARG A 54 -12.41 -27.44 44.35
N ARG A 55 -12.02 -28.71 44.11
CA ARG A 55 -12.38 -29.46 42.90
C ARG A 55 -13.91 -29.59 42.83
N LYS A 56 -14.50 -28.84 41.89
CA LYS A 56 -15.86 -29.11 41.42
C LYS A 56 -15.75 -30.01 40.18
N SER A 57 -16.49 -31.10 40.23
CA SER A 57 -16.71 -32.05 39.14
C SER A 57 -17.15 -31.31 37.87
N GLN A 58 -16.40 -31.52 36.78
CA GLN A 58 -16.78 -31.05 35.44
C GLN A 58 -18.10 -31.67 35.00
N PRO A 59 -19.06 -30.90 34.49
CA PRO A 59 -20.16 -31.46 33.72
C PRO A 59 -19.61 -31.98 32.37
N ARG A 60 -20.07 -33.13 31.94
CA ARG A 60 -19.79 -33.68 30.61
C ARG A 60 -20.23 -32.65 29.55
N PRO A 61 -19.46 -32.44 28.46
CA PRO A 61 -19.93 -31.61 27.39
C PRO A 61 -21.20 -32.18 26.78
N THR A 62 -22.28 -31.47 26.89
CA THR A 62 -23.48 -31.67 26.07
C THR A 62 -23.09 -31.31 24.65
N THR A 63 -23.04 -32.29 23.77
CA THR A 63 -22.94 -32.11 22.32
C THR A 63 -24.17 -31.33 21.86
N VAL A 64 -24.03 -30.02 21.75
CA VAL A 64 -24.97 -29.18 21.00
C VAL A 64 -24.65 -29.41 19.54
N THR A 65 -25.49 -30.17 18.85
CA THR A 65 -25.42 -30.36 17.41
C THR A 65 -25.83 -29.02 16.76
N PRO A 66 -24.94 -28.30 16.04
CA PRO A 66 -25.35 -27.08 15.39
C PRO A 66 -26.41 -27.40 14.32
N ALA A 67 -27.49 -26.64 14.31
CA ALA A 67 -28.62 -26.80 13.39
C ALA A 67 -28.25 -26.69 11.89
N GLY A 68 -27.00 -26.31 11.55
CA GLY A 68 -26.45 -26.22 10.19
C GLY A 68 -25.92 -27.53 9.59
N LEU A 69 -25.52 -28.51 10.42
CA LEU A 69 -24.93 -29.77 9.94
C LEU A 69 -25.95 -30.77 9.39
N SER A 70 -27.25 -30.54 9.56
CA SER A 70 -28.31 -31.44 9.03
C SER A 70 -28.41 -31.46 7.48
N ARG A 71 -27.66 -30.66 6.78
CA ARG A 71 -27.65 -30.58 5.29
C ARG A 71 -26.62 -31.49 4.62
N PHE A 72 -25.65 -32.04 5.37
CA PHE A 72 -24.59 -32.88 4.82
C PHE A 72 -24.62 -34.27 5.46
N SER A 73 -24.35 -35.32 4.64
CA SER A 73 -24.28 -36.70 5.14
C SER A 73 -22.97 -36.94 5.91
N GLN A 74 -22.98 -37.90 6.85
CA GLN A 74 -21.76 -38.28 7.62
C GLN A 74 -20.59 -38.71 6.71
N THR A 75 -20.87 -39.23 5.53
CA THR A 75 -19.87 -39.63 4.54
C THR A 75 -19.23 -38.40 3.89
N GLN A 76 -19.95 -37.28 3.76
CA GLN A 76 -19.42 -36.02 3.19
C GLN A 76 -18.47 -35.28 4.15
N LEU A 77 -18.65 -35.49 5.46
CA LEU A 77 -17.77 -34.92 6.50
C LEU A 77 -16.44 -35.70 6.65
N GLN A 78 -16.36 -36.95 6.18
CA GLN A 78 -15.14 -37.75 6.23
C GLN A 78 -14.13 -37.40 5.14
N GLU A 79 -14.53 -36.66 4.09
CA GLU A 79 -13.68 -36.16 3.00
C GLU A 79 -13.41 -34.65 3.11
N ALA A 80 -13.76 -34.03 4.25
CA ALA A 80 -13.56 -32.59 4.43
C ALA A 80 -12.07 -32.24 4.54
N GLN A 81 -11.62 -31.37 3.69
CA GLN A 81 -10.26 -30.82 3.71
C GLN A 81 -10.25 -29.58 4.59
N GLN A 82 -9.44 -29.60 5.65
CA GLN A 82 -9.24 -28.45 6.53
C GLN A 82 -8.22 -27.49 5.91
N MET A 83 -8.56 -26.21 5.86
CA MET A 83 -7.77 -25.17 5.27
C MET A 83 -7.73 -23.93 6.15
N HIS A 84 -6.59 -23.25 6.19
CA HIS A 84 -6.31 -22.10 7.04
C HIS A 84 -5.91 -20.90 6.20
N GLY A 85 -6.42 -19.71 6.55
CA GLY A 85 -6.04 -18.46 5.90
C GLY A 85 -6.07 -17.27 6.85
N GLU A 86 -5.12 -16.39 6.71
CA GLU A 86 -4.97 -15.20 7.53
C GLU A 86 -4.95 -13.94 6.68
N TYR A 87 -5.53 -12.85 7.20
CA TYR A 87 -5.41 -11.53 6.60
C TYR A 87 -5.25 -10.44 7.66
N LYS A 88 -4.09 -9.78 7.68
CA LYS A 88 -3.86 -8.58 8.49
C LYS A 88 -4.33 -7.38 7.72
N VAL A 89 -5.41 -6.74 8.21
CA VAL A 89 -5.94 -5.51 7.63
C VAL A 89 -4.91 -4.39 7.78
N PRO A 90 -4.54 -3.67 6.70
CA PRO A 90 -3.62 -2.54 6.80
C PRO A 90 -4.12 -1.46 7.76
N GLY A 91 -3.34 -1.16 8.80
CA GLY A 91 -3.76 -0.26 9.88
C GLY A 91 -4.88 -0.79 10.79
N GLY A 92 -5.33 -2.02 10.57
CA GLY A 92 -6.41 -2.67 11.28
C GLY A 92 -5.97 -3.93 12.04
N LYS A 93 -6.85 -4.93 12.08
CA LYS A 93 -6.73 -6.13 12.90
C LYS A 93 -6.42 -7.38 12.06
N LEU A 94 -5.94 -8.45 12.70
CA LEU A 94 -5.77 -9.76 12.07
C LEU A 94 -7.12 -10.48 12.03
N ILE A 95 -7.39 -11.10 10.89
CA ILE A 95 -8.50 -12.02 10.69
C ILE A 95 -7.91 -13.37 10.33
N VAL A 96 -8.43 -14.41 10.94
CA VAL A 96 -8.09 -15.80 10.69
C VAL A 96 -9.37 -16.52 10.26
N ALA A 97 -9.28 -17.30 9.20
CA ALA A 97 -10.36 -18.16 8.71
C ALA A 97 -9.89 -19.61 8.67
N ASP A 98 -10.50 -20.46 9.47
CA ASP A 98 -10.36 -21.91 9.42
C ASP A 98 -11.59 -22.49 8.72
N ILE A 99 -11.39 -23.13 7.58
CA ILE A 99 -12.43 -23.53 6.64
C ILE A 99 -12.33 -25.04 6.37
N GLU A 100 -13.46 -25.71 6.30
CA GLU A 100 -13.53 -27.05 5.76
C GLU A 100 -14.43 -27.05 4.51
N THR A 101 -13.97 -27.74 3.46
CA THR A 101 -14.73 -27.88 2.21
C THR A 101 -15.06 -29.33 1.91
N ALA A 102 -16.22 -29.55 1.33
CA ALA A 102 -16.61 -30.82 0.71
C ALA A 102 -17.38 -30.52 -0.58
N GLN A 103 -17.07 -31.25 -1.67
CA GLN A 103 -17.73 -31.09 -2.96
C GLN A 103 -17.72 -29.62 -3.46
N ASP A 104 -16.55 -28.97 -3.34
CA ASP A 104 -16.32 -27.56 -3.72
C ASP A 104 -17.23 -26.55 -3.00
N ARG A 105 -17.71 -26.90 -1.81
CA ARG A 105 -18.49 -25.98 -0.95
C ARG A 105 -17.93 -25.94 0.46
N ILE A 106 -18.04 -24.78 1.10
CA ILE A 106 -17.71 -24.61 2.50
C ILE A 106 -18.75 -25.35 3.35
N VAL A 107 -18.30 -26.31 4.14
CA VAL A 107 -19.15 -27.11 5.04
C VAL A 107 -18.94 -26.74 6.51
N SER A 108 -17.79 -26.16 6.84
CA SER A 108 -17.46 -25.63 8.16
C SER A 108 -16.63 -24.38 8.00
N ALA A 109 -16.85 -23.38 8.85
CA ALA A 109 -16.07 -22.16 8.89
C ALA A 109 -16.01 -21.62 10.32
N GLN A 110 -14.81 -21.21 10.72
CA GLN A 110 -14.56 -20.52 11.98
C GLN A 110 -13.75 -19.26 11.69
N ILE A 111 -14.29 -18.11 12.07
CA ILE A 111 -13.60 -16.83 11.98
C ILE A 111 -13.07 -16.45 13.37
N SER A 112 -11.82 -16.04 13.44
CA SER A 112 -11.14 -15.59 14.67
C SER A 112 -10.16 -14.45 14.36
N GLY A 113 -9.55 -13.85 15.41
CA GLY A 113 -8.58 -12.78 15.22
C GLY A 113 -8.44 -11.86 16.42
N ASP A 114 -7.72 -10.75 16.23
CA ASP A 114 -7.49 -9.72 17.26
C ASP A 114 -8.42 -8.49 17.11
N PHE A 115 -9.51 -8.63 16.37
CA PHE A 115 -10.49 -7.59 16.09
C PHE A 115 -11.52 -7.40 17.21
N PHE A 116 -12.36 -6.36 17.11
CA PHE A 116 -13.51 -6.14 17.99
C PHE A 116 -14.80 -6.20 17.20
N LEU A 117 -15.84 -6.75 17.79
CA LEU A 117 -17.16 -6.96 17.19
C LEU A 117 -18.24 -6.81 18.26
N GLU A 118 -19.28 -6.05 17.94
CA GLU A 118 -20.46 -5.87 18.77
C GLU A 118 -21.73 -6.01 17.90
N PRO A 119 -22.75 -6.73 18.34
CA PRO A 119 -22.76 -7.62 19.52
C PRO A 119 -21.91 -8.88 19.30
N GLU A 120 -21.52 -9.59 20.38
CA GLU A 120 -20.61 -10.76 20.31
C GLU A 120 -21.20 -11.90 19.46
N GLU A 121 -22.51 -12.04 19.46
CA GLU A 121 -23.24 -13.06 18.68
C GLU A 121 -23.10 -12.87 17.16
N ALA A 122 -22.71 -11.69 16.70
CA ALA A 122 -22.43 -11.44 15.29
C ALA A 122 -21.23 -12.25 14.77
N LEU A 123 -20.35 -12.79 15.66
CA LEU A 123 -19.26 -13.68 15.26
C LEU A 123 -19.76 -15.01 14.70
N ASP A 124 -20.79 -15.56 15.32
CA ASP A 124 -21.42 -16.78 14.83
C ASP A 124 -22.12 -16.53 13.48
N ALA A 125 -22.74 -15.36 13.32
CA ALA A 125 -23.35 -14.96 12.05
C ALA A 125 -22.33 -14.84 10.91
N LEU A 126 -21.13 -14.28 11.18
CA LEU A 126 -20.01 -14.26 10.22
C LEU A 126 -19.65 -15.68 9.75
N SER A 127 -19.46 -16.60 10.69
CA SER A 127 -19.08 -17.99 10.39
C SER A 127 -20.18 -18.75 9.64
N GLN A 128 -21.42 -18.57 10.06
CA GLN A 128 -22.59 -19.21 9.42
C GLN A 128 -22.86 -18.70 8.01
N ALA A 129 -22.60 -17.42 7.73
CA ALA A 129 -22.74 -16.83 6.40
C ALA A 129 -21.90 -17.50 5.33
N LEU A 130 -20.82 -18.17 5.72
CA LEU A 130 -19.89 -18.83 4.81
C LEU A 130 -20.35 -20.24 4.41
N ILE A 131 -21.18 -20.88 5.22
CA ILE A 131 -21.60 -22.27 5.01
C ILE A 131 -22.45 -22.39 3.74
N GLY A 132 -22.05 -23.30 2.85
CA GLY A 132 -22.70 -23.58 1.58
C GLY A 132 -22.24 -22.70 0.41
N LEU A 133 -21.40 -21.69 0.65
CA LEU A 133 -20.77 -20.94 -0.44
C LEU A 133 -19.85 -21.86 -1.24
N ALA A 134 -19.72 -21.58 -2.55
CA ALA A 134 -18.80 -22.29 -3.42
C ALA A 134 -17.34 -22.00 -3.01
N GLY A 135 -16.44 -22.97 -3.11
CA GLY A 135 -15.01 -22.78 -2.90
C GLY A 135 -14.38 -21.77 -3.88
N THR A 136 -15.07 -21.52 -4.99
CA THR A 136 -14.67 -20.51 -6.01
C THR A 136 -15.32 -19.13 -5.81
N ALA A 137 -16.13 -18.94 -4.76
CA ALA A 137 -16.85 -17.68 -4.51
C ALA A 137 -15.87 -16.49 -4.45
N SER A 138 -16.23 -15.40 -5.12
CA SER A 138 -15.47 -14.15 -5.13
C SER A 138 -15.54 -13.44 -3.78
N VAL A 139 -14.61 -12.51 -3.51
CA VAL A 139 -14.66 -11.64 -2.32
C VAL A 139 -15.99 -10.91 -2.24
N GLN A 140 -16.53 -10.44 -3.36
CA GLN A 140 -17.78 -9.71 -3.38
C GLN A 140 -18.98 -10.58 -2.98
N GLU A 141 -19.02 -11.83 -3.45
CA GLU A 141 -20.09 -12.79 -3.08
C GLU A 141 -20.01 -13.14 -1.59
N ILE A 142 -18.81 -13.45 -1.09
CA ILE A 142 -18.56 -13.75 0.33
C ILE A 142 -18.92 -12.54 1.20
N ALA A 143 -18.40 -11.34 0.87
CA ALA A 143 -18.69 -10.14 1.65
C ALA A 143 -20.18 -9.77 1.64
N THR A 144 -20.88 -10.02 0.52
CA THR A 144 -22.34 -9.83 0.42
C THR A 144 -23.09 -10.77 1.32
N ALA A 145 -22.73 -12.06 1.32
CA ALA A 145 -23.33 -13.06 2.21
C ALA A 145 -23.14 -12.67 3.70
N ILE A 146 -21.93 -12.23 4.06
CA ILE A 146 -21.62 -11.76 5.41
C ILE A 146 -22.53 -10.55 5.79
N ARG A 147 -22.61 -9.52 4.93
CA ARG A 147 -23.45 -8.34 5.22
C ARG A 147 -24.93 -8.69 5.39
N GLN A 148 -25.42 -9.65 4.62
CA GLN A 148 -26.82 -10.10 4.72
C GLN A 148 -27.10 -10.90 5.99
N ALA A 149 -26.09 -11.53 6.55
CA ALA A 149 -26.22 -12.35 7.76
C ALA A 149 -25.98 -11.56 9.06
N LEU A 150 -25.24 -10.45 8.99
CA LEU A 150 -24.97 -9.62 10.14
C LEU A 150 -26.23 -8.92 10.65
N PRO A 151 -26.43 -8.81 11.99
CA PRO A 151 -27.45 -7.95 12.58
C PRO A 151 -27.33 -6.50 12.07
N GLU A 152 -28.44 -5.78 11.96
CA GLU A 152 -28.47 -4.37 11.48
C GLU A 152 -27.66 -3.44 12.38
N ASP A 153 -27.53 -3.74 13.66
CA ASP A 153 -26.79 -2.99 14.68
C ASP A 153 -25.33 -3.47 14.84
N ALA A 154 -24.90 -4.46 14.07
CA ALA A 154 -23.54 -4.98 14.17
C ALA A 154 -22.48 -3.92 13.84
N GLN A 155 -21.51 -3.76 14.73
CA GLN A 155 -20.37 -2.86 14.59
C GLN A 155 -19.07 -3.66 14.52
N LEU A 156 -18.31 -3.45 13.42
CA LEU A 156 -17.05 -4.10 13.16
C LEU A 156 -15.91 -3.08 13.33
N PHE A 157 -14.95 -3.36 14.21
CA PHE A 157 -13.84 -2.46 14.51
C PHE A 157 -12.50 -3.08 14.10
N GLY A 158 -11.81 -2.39 13.19
CA GLY A 158 -10.50 -2.80 12.69
C GLY A 158 -10.53 -3.83 11.56
N PHE A 159 -11.72 -4.17 11.03
CA PHE A 159 -11.92 -5.05 9.88
C PHE A 159 -13.23 -4.74 9.14
N THR A 160 -13.40 -5.38 7.97
CA THR A 160 -14.61 -5.26 7.14
C THR A 160 -15.05 -6.63 6.64
N PRO A 161 -16.27 -6.81 6.12
CA PRO A 161 -16.70 -8.05 5.47
C PRO A 161 -15.77 -8.48 4.32
N GLU A 162 -15.22 -7.54 3.56
CA GLU A 162 -14.24 -7.83 2.51
C GLU A 162 -12.95 -8.41 3.08
N ALA A 163 -12.50 -7.90 4.22
CA ALA A 163 -11.30 -8.41 4.88
C ALA A 163 -11.48 -9.86 5.36
N VAL A 164 -12.67 -10.21 5.87
CA VAL A 164 -13.03 -11.60 6.17
C VAL A 164 -13.04 -12.45 4.90
N ALA A 165 -13.64 -11.95 3.83
CA ALA A 165 -13.68 -12.64 2.54
C ALA A 165 -12.29 -12.94 1.97
N ILE A 166 -11.33 -12.02 2.13
CA ILE A 166 -9.93 -12.23 1.74
C ILE A 166 -9.29 -13.35 2.56
N ALA A 167 -9.49 -13.38 3.89
CA ALA A 167 -8.99 -14.45 4.75
C ALA A 167 -9.56 -15.81 4.33
N VAL A 168 -10.87 -15.87 4.06
CA VAL A 168 -11.55 -17.07 3.55
C VAL A 168 -10.97 -17.53 2.21
N ARG A 169 -10.77 -16.64 1.25
CA ARG A 169 -10.17 -16.98 -0.04
C ARG A 169 -8.73 -17.46 0.06
N ARG A 170 -7.99 -16.94 1.03
CA ARG A 170 -6.64 -17.45 1.37
C ARG A 170 -6.71 -18.86 1.93
N ALA A 171 -7.63 -19.14 2.83
CA ALA A 171 -7.88 -20.48 3.31
C ALA A 171 -8.22 -21.44 2.16
N LEU A 172 -9.09 -21.02 1.25
CA LEU A 172 -9.47 -21.82 0.06
C LEU A 172 -8.35 -21.99 -0.98
N GLY A 173 -7.14 -21.42 -0.75
CA GLY A 173 -6.00 -21.50 -1.66
C GLY A 173 -6.17 -20.74 -2.98
N VAL A 174 -7.20 -19.90 -3.09
CA VAL A 174 -7.47 -19.09 -4.28
C VAL A 174 -6.86 -17.69 -4.22
N ALA A 175 -6.38 -17.25 -3.03
CA ALA A 175 -5.57 -16.05 -2.85
C ALA A 175 -4.15 -16.44 -2.44
N LYS A 176 -3.16 -15.97 -3.18
CA LYS A 176 -1.75 -16.24 -2.93
C LYS A 176 -1.18 -15.33 -1.82
N THR A 177 -0.19 -15.84 -1.10
CA THR A 177 0.62 -15.09 -0.14
C THR A 177 2.01 -14.80 -0.71
N TRP A 178 2.80 -13.97 -0.03
CA TRP A 178 4.16 -13.68 -0.45
C TRP A 178 5.04 -14.94 -0.54
N GLN A 179 4.83 -15.91 0.37
CA GLN A 179 5.59 -17.15 0.48
C GLN A 179 5.22 -18.18 -0.60
N ASP A 180 4.12 -17.98 -1.32
CA ASP A 180 3.73 -18.84 -2.45
C ASP A 180 4.53 -18.56 -3.73
N PHE A 181 5.45 -17.59 -3.68
CA PHE A 181 6.27 -17.19 -4.82
C PHE A 181 7.75 -17.26 -4.51
N GLU A 182 8.53 -17.65 -5.51
CA GLU A 182 10.01 -17.55 -5.48
C GLU A 182 10.41 -16.14 -5.96
N TRP A 183 10.91 -15.30 -5.03
CA TRP A 183 11.27 -13.92 -5.34
C TRP A 183 12.71 -13.79 -5.81
N ASN A 184 12.93 -12.99 -6.86
CA ASN A 184 14.25 -12.50 -7.23
C ASN A 184 14.51 -11.13 -6.64
N ILE A 185 15.67 -10.93 -6.02
CA ILE A 185 16.11 -9.64 -5.50
C ILE A 185 17.22 -9.12 -6.42
N VAL A 186 16.98 -8.00 -7.07
CA VAL A 186 17.85 -7.45 -8.11
C VAL A 186 18.39 -6.07 -7.70
N ASP A 187 19.72 -5.95 -7.68
CA ASP A 187 20.40 -4.66 -7.64
C ASP A 187 20.70 -4.23 -9.07
N ALA A 188 19.90 -3.29 -9.60
CA ALA A 188 20.11 -2.82 -10.95
C ALA A 188 21.40 -1.98 -11.06
N LYS A 189 22.19 -2.20 -12.12
CA LYS A 189 23.30 -1.29 -12.47
C LYS A 189 22.75 0.11 -12.75
N ALA A 190 23.63 1.12 -12.65
CA ALA A 190 23.28 2.49 -12.99
C ALA A 190 22.88 2.59 -14.47
N VAL A 191 21.71 3.14 -14.72
CA VAL A 191 21.18 3.37 -16.08
C VAL A 191 20.44 4.71 -16.15
N THR A 192 20.17 5.15 -17.38
CA THR A 192 19.44 6.39 -17.64
C THR A 192 18.00 6.35 -17.11
N PRO A 193 17.39 7.51 -16.79
CA PRO A 193 16.00 7.59 -16.34
C PRO A 193 15.01 6.93 -17.32
N ALA A 194 15.17 7.13 -18.62
CA ALA A 194 14.34 6.49 -19.64
C ALA A 194 14.47 4.95 -19.62
N MET A 195 15.71 4.45 -19.41
CA MET A 195 15.95 3.01 -19.29
C MET A 195 15.28 2.43 -18.04
N HIS A 196 15.29 3.11 -16.90
CA HIS A 196 14.64 2.65 -15.69
C HIS A 196 13.13 2.43 -15.88
N VAL A 197 12.43 3.41 -16.49
CA VAL A 197 10.98 3.30 -16.73
C VAL A 197 10.65 2.30 -17.85
N ALA A 198 11.56 2.08 -18.80
CA ALA A 198 11.43 1.04 -19.80
C ALA A 198 11.58 -0.37 -19.20
N LEU A 199 12.58 -0.56 -18.33
CA LEU A 199 12.78 -1.81 -17.59
C LEU A 199 11.56 -2.15 -16.73
N ASP A 200 10.88 -1.17 -16.13
CA ASP A 200 9.65 -1.42 -15.37
C ASP A 200 8.57 -2.09 -16.23
N GLU A 201 8.38 -1.63 -17.46
CA GLU A 201 7.41 -2.25 -18.36
C GLU A 201 7.89 -3.61 -18.85
N VAL A 202 9.15 -3.75 -19.22
CA VAL A 202 9.72 -5.03 -19.70
C VAL A 202 9.61 -6.09 -18.61
N LEU A 203 10.13 -5.85 -17.42
CA LEU A 203 10.13 -6.84 -16.34
C LEU A 203 8.72 -7.20 -15.89
N ALA A 204 7.80 -6.22 -15.85
CA ALA A 204 6.39 -6.50 -15.56
C ALA A 204 5.76 -7.43 -16.61
N ARG A 205 6.10 -7.28 -17.90
CA ARG A 205 5.64 -8.15 -18.97
C ARG A 205 6.28 -9.53 -18.94
N GLU A 206 7.56 -9.61 -18.55
CA GLU A 206 8.26 -10.90 -18.39
C GLU A 206 7.66 -11.71 -17.24
N VAL A 207 7.35 -11.08 -16.10
CA VAL A 207 6.62 -11.73 -14.99
C VAL A 207 5.21 -12.13 -15.43
N ALA A 208 4.50 -11.26 -16.16
CA ALA A 208 3.16 -11.54 -16.68
C ALA A 208 3.10 -12.78 -17.59
N SER A 209 4.17 -13.04 -18.33
CA SER A 209 4.28 -14.19 -19.24
C SER A 209 4.88 -15.44 -18.58
N GLY A 210 5.24 -15.38 -17.30
CA GLY A 210 5.88 -16.48 -16.57
C GLY A 210 7.32 -16.76 -16.97
N ARG A 211 7.95 -15.92 -17.82
CA ARG A 211 9.38 -16.07 -18.18
C ARG A 211 10.32 -15.54 -17.14
N ARG A 212 9.83 -14.71 -16.22
CA ARG A 212 10.57 -14.18 -15.09
C ARG A 212 9.82 -14.48 -13.79
N ALA A 213 10.54 -14.86 -12.75
CA ALA A 213 9.99 -14.96 -11.41
C ALA A 213 9.58 -13.57 -10.87
N PRO A 214 8.63 -13.49 -9.94
CA PRO A 214 8.32 -12.25 -9.21
C PRO A 214 9.61 -11.60 -8.69
N THR A 215 9.73 -10.29 -8.82
CA THR A 215 11.01 -9.62 -8.63
C THR A 215 10.86 -8.35 -7.78
N LEU A 216 11.77 -8.16 -6.81
CA LEU A 216 12.06 -6.90 -6.16
C LEU A 216 13.33 -6.32 -6.78
N ARG A 217 13.25 -5.15 -7.40
CA ARG A 217 14.37 -4.46 -8.04
C ARG A 217 14.66 -3.13 -7.38
N PHE A 218 15.91 -2.90 -6.93
CA PHE A 218 16.38 -1.59 -6.52
C PHE A 218 16.99 -0.84 -7.70
N TRP A 219 16.72 0.47 -7.79
CA TRP A 219 17.19 1.31 -8.89
C TRP A 219 18.48 2.03 -8.50
N THR A 220 19.38 2.17 -9.48
CA THR A 220 20.56 3.02 -9.36
C THR A 220 20.53 4.06 -10.47
N TRP A 221 20.29 5.31 -10.08
CA TRP A 221 20.16 6.44 -11.00
C TRP A 221 21.53 6.87 -11.54
N GLU A 222 21.66 6.95 -12.87
CA GLU A 222 22.87 7.45 -13.54
C GLU A 222 22.97 8.97 -13.49
N ARG A 223 21.82 9.66 -13.53
CA ARG A 223 21.74 11.13 -13.58
C ARG A 223 20.47 11.64 -12.92
N SER A 224 20.44 12.96 -12.67
CA SER A 224 19.27 13.63 -12.07
C SER A 224 18.09 13.63 -13.03
N ALA A 225 16.90 13.42 -12.52
CA ALA A 225 15.68 13.37 -13.32
C ALA A 225 14.42 13.83 -12.59
N ILE A 226 13.46 14.27 -13.40
CA ILE A 226 12.05 14.39 -13.02
C ILE A 226 11.28 13.29 -13.71
N ILE A 227 10.57 12.48 -12.92
CA ILE A 227 9.73 11.39 -13.41
C ILE A 227 8.27 11.80 -13.23
N ILE A 228 7.61 12.18 -14.34
CA ILE A 228 6.18 12.54 -14.30
C ILE A 228 5.29 11.31 -14.49
N GLY A 229 4.12 11.35 -13.88
CA GLY A 229 3.10 10.29 -14.02
C GLY A 229 2.44 10.28 -15.39
N SER A 230 1.88 9.13 -15.77
CA SER A 230 1.28 8.91 -17.09
C SER A 230 0.19 9.93 -17.46
N PHE A 231 -0.49 10.50 -16.47
CA PHE A 231 -1.64 11.38 -16.66
C PHE A 231 -1.36 12.86 -16.30
N GLN A 232 -0.10 13.21 -16.00
CA GLN A 232 0.26 14.59 -15.67
C GLN A 232 0.51 15.42 -16.93
N SER A 233 0.10 16.70 -16.91
CA SER A 233 0.48 17.68 -17.93
C SER A 233 1.93 18.10 -17.71
N LEU A 234 2.75 17.98 -18.72
CA LEU A 234 4.19 18.28 -18.65
C LEU A 234 4.43 19.73 -18.20
N LYS A 235 3.75 20.69 -18.82
CA LYS A 235 3.92 22.14 -18.54
C LYS A 235 3.40 22.56 -17.14
N ASN A 236 2.46 21.79 -16.58
CA ASN A 236 1.89 22.10 -15.27
C ASN A 236 2.77 21.56 -14.13
N GLU A 237 3.57 20.54 -14.40
CA GLU A 237 4.36 19.85 -13.37
C GLU A 237 5.84 20.25 -13.39
N VAL A 238 6.38 20.65 -14.56
CA VAL A 238 7.83 20.82 -14.74
C VAL A 238 8.14 22.22 -15.24
N ASP A 239 9.15 22.84 -14.63
CA ASP A 239 9.84 23.99 -15.21
C ASP A 239 10.95 23.49 -16.14
N LEU A 240 10.64 23.44 -17.46
CA LEU A 240 11.54 22.87 -18.46
C LEU A 240 12.82 23.67 -18.64
N GLU A 241 12.79 25.00 -18.47
CA GLU A 241 13.97 25.84 -18.57
C GLU A 241 14.88 25.59 -17.37
N ALA A 242 14.34 25.61 -16.16
CA ALA A 242 15.09 25.28 -14.96
C ALA A 242 15.66 23.83 -14.99
N ALA A 243 14.87 22.86 -15.48
CA ALA A 243 15.34 21.49 -15.63
C ALA A 243 16.53 21.41 -16.60
N LYS A 244 16.46 22.10 -17.73
CA LYS A 244 17.54 22.19 -18.73
C LYS A 244 18.80 22.88 -18.16
N GLU A 245 18.63 24.01 -17.46
CA GLU A 245 19.75 24.73 -16.83
C GLU A 245 20.48 23.85 -15.81
N LEU A 246 19.76 23.06 -15.06
CA LEU A 246 20.29 22.18 -13.99
C LEU A 246 20.70 20.79 -14.48
N GLY A 247 20.60 20.53 -15.79
CA GLY A 247 20.94 19.22 -16.38
C GLY A 247 20.06 18.07 -15.87
N VAL A 248 18.78 18.36 -15.55
CA VAL A 248 17.80 17.39 -15.06
C VAL A 248 17.00 16.83 -16.23
N GLU A 249 17.08 15.52 -16.45
CA GLU A 249 16.31 14.83 -17.50
C GLU A 249 14.84 14.71 -17.09
N VAL A 250 13.92 14.86 -18.04
CA VAL A 250 12.48 14.71 -17.78
C VAL A 250 11.96 13.50 -18.53
N VAL A 251 11.38 12.54 -17.81
CA VAL A 251 10.77 11.34 -18.40
C VAL A 251 9.36 11.11 -17.86
N ARG A 252 8.53 10.46 -18.68
CA ARG A 252 7.17 10.07 -18.31
C ARG A 252 7.10 8.56 -18.07
N ARG A 253 6.68 8.15 -16.87
CA ARG A 253 6.46 6.73 -16.55
C ARG A 253 5.10 6.21 -17.02
N ALA A 254 4.94 4.88 -17.04
CA ALA A 254 3.69 4.21 -17.43
C ALA A 254 2.60 4.22 -16.35
N THR A 255 2.98 4.39 -15.08
CA THR A 255 2.07 4.46 -13.93
C THR A 255 1.52 5.87 -13.73
N GLY A 256 0.40 5.99 -13.02
CA GLY A 256 -0.14 7.29 -12.58
C GLY A 256 0.65 7.92 -11.42
N GLY A 257 0.01 8.85 -10.73
CA GLY A 257 0.57 9.54 -9.56
C GLY A 257 1.31 10.84 -9.90
N GLY A 258 1.85 11.51 -8.88
CA GLY A 258 2.53 12.80 -8.97
C GLY A 258 3.96 12.71 -9.50
N ALA A 259 4.52 13.87 -9.87
CA ALA A 259 5.91 13.99 -10.27
C ALA A 259 6.85 13.73 -9.09
N MET A 260 8.00 13.14 -9.36
CA MET A 260 9.08 12.98 -8.40
C MET A 260 10.40 13.51 -8.98
N PHE A 261 11.23 14.07 -8.11
CA PHE A 261 12.59 14.49 -8.41
C PHE A 261 13.56 13.50 -7.79
N VAL A 262 14.58 13.10 -8.54
CA VAL A 262 15.62 12.15 -8.11
C VAL A 262 16.99 12.59 -8.58
N GLU A 263 18.01 12.26 -7.79
CA GLU A 263 19.41 12.44 -8.14
C GLU A 263 20.21 11.17 -7.79
N PRO A 264 21.35 10.93 -8.41
CA PRO A 264 22.24 9.85 -8.00
C PRO A 264 22.53 9.92 -6.50
N GLY A 265 22.26 8.85 -5.76
CA GLY A 265 22.50 8.79 -4.31
C GLY A 265 21.49 9.50 -3.42
N SER A 266 20.59 10.36 -3.94
CA SER A 266 19.65 11.15 -3.12
C SER A 266 18.31 10.49 -2.88
N ALA A 267 17.99 9.44 -3.62
CA ALA A 267 16.73 8.70 -3.52
C ALA A 267 16.96 7.19 -3.40
N ILE A 268 16.03 6.51 -2.74
CA ILE A 268 15.91 5.05 -2.77
C ILE A 268 14.65 4.73 -3.55
N THR A 269 14.82 4.10 -4.72
CA THR A 269 13.71 3.67 -5.56
C THR A 269 13.75 2.16 -5.71
N TYR A 270 12.60 1.52 -5.56
CA TYR A 270 12.44 0.10 -5.84
C TYR A 270 11.17 -0.16 -6.65
N SER A 271 11.15 -1.30 -7.35
CA SER A 271 9.97 -1.83 -8.02
C SER A 271 9.71 -3.27 -7.60
N LEU A 272 8.47 -3.59 -7.34
CA LEU A 272 7.93 -4.94 -7.22
C LEU A 272 7.20 -5.30 -8.51
N TYR A 273 7.54 -6.42 -9.09
CA TYR A 273 6.83 -7.04 -10.19
C TYR A 273 6.22 -8.33 -9.65
N ALA A 274 4.97 -8.30 -9.30
CA ALA A 274 4.28 -9.40 -8.63
C ALA A 274 3.13 -9.94 -9.47
N PRO A 275 2.85 -11.25 -9.45
CA PRO A 275 1.59 -11.77 -9.97
C PRO A 275 0.41 -11.08 -9.31
N VAL A 276 -0.64 -10.81 -10.09
CA VAL A 276 -1.84 -10.13 -9.56
C VAL A 276 -2.53 -10.95 -8.47
N ASP A 277 -2.32 -12.28 -8.47
CA ASP A 277 -2.86 -13.19 -7.45
C ASP A 277 -2.41 -12.81 -6.03
N LEU A 278 -1.24 -12.17 -5.89
CA LEU A 278 -0.76 -11.67 -4.59
C LEU A 278 -1.68 -10.57 -4.01
N VAL A 279 -2.33 -9.79 -4.87
CA VAL A 279 -3.26 -8.71 -4.51
C VAL A 279 -4.67 -9.00 -5.04
N ALA A 280 -4.96 -10.28 -5.31
CA ALA A 280 -6.27 -10.70 -5.75
C ALA A 280 -7.32 -10.25 -4.74
N ASP A 281 -8.43 -9.76 -5.27
CA ASP A 281 -9.59 -9.34 -4.48
C ASP A 281 -9.39 -8.13 -3.56
N MET A 282 -8.20 -7.49 -3.58
CA MET A 282 -7.95 -6.24 -2.85
C MET A 282 -8.42 -5.04 -3.67
N GLY A 283 -9.03 -4.08 -2.98
CA GLY A 283 -9.27 -2.74 -3.53
C GLY A 283 -7.94 -2.06 -3.92
N PHE A 284 -8.03 -1.02 -4.74
CA PHE A 284 -6.84 -0.29 -5.19
C PHE A 284 -6.03 0.28 -4.01
N ALA A 285 -6.71 0.89 -3.04
CA ALA A 285 -6.08 1.43 -1.83
C ALA A 285 -5.46 0.34 -0.95
N ASP A 286 -6.17 -0.78 -0.76
CA ASP A 286 -5.69 -1.88 0.09
C ASP A 286 -4.46 -2.56 -0.51
N SER A 287 -4.39 -2.66 -1.84
CA SER A 287 -3.22 -3.22 -2.52
C SER A 287 -1.96 -2.37 -2.33
N TYR A 288 -2.07 -1.04 -2.25
CA TYR A 288 -0.93 -0.17 -1.89
C TYR A 288 -0.45 -0.44 -0.48
N ALA A 289 -1.34 -0.39 0.49
CA ALA A 289 -0.99 -0.62 1.89
C ALA A 289 -0.40 -2.03 2.13
N PHE A 290 -0.94 -3.04 1.45
CA PHE A 290 -0.43 -4.41 1.53
C PHE A 290 0.97 -4.55 0.93
N LEU A 291 1.21 -3.98 -0.26
CA LEU A 291 2.51 -4.06 -0.94
C LEU A 291 3.59 -3.19 -0.27
N ASP A 292 3.22 -2.15 0.48
CA ASP A 292 4.16 -1.30 1.22
C ASP A 292 4.43 -1.77 2.67
N ASN A 293 3.69 -2.77 3.18
CA ASN A 293 3.80 -3.19 4.59
C ASN A 293 5.21 -3.69 4.96
N TRP A 294 5.89 -4.39 4.05
CA TRP A 294 7.24 -4.87 4.29
C TRP A 294 8.26 -3.73 4.42
N VAL A 295 8.14 -2.68 3.62
CA VAL A 295 9.05 -1.53 3.70
C VAL A 295 8.81 -0.70 4.96
N LEU A 296 7.55 -0.59 5.42
CA LEU A 296 7.26 0.01 6.72
C LEU A 296 7.98 -0.74 7.84
N LYS A 297 7.94 -2.07 7.82
CA LYS A 297 8.68 -2.91 8.79
C LYS A 297 10.19 -2.69 8.69
N ALA A 298 10.74 -2.60 7.47
CA ALA A 298 12.16 -2.35 7.26
C ALA A 298 12.59 -0.98 7.82
N LEU A 299 11.82 0.07 7.54
CA LEU A 299 12.10 1.42 8.05
C LEU A 299 11.99 1.49 9.58
N ASN A 300 10.95 0.87 10.16
CA ASN A 300 10.80 0.82 11.61
C ASN A 300 11.94 0.04 12.29
N ALA A 301 12.45 -1.03 11.67
CA ALA A 301 13.57 -1.81 12.19
C ALA A 301 14.89 -1.01 12.28
N ILE A 302 15.06 0.01 11.44
CA ILE A 302 16.20 0.94 11.49
C ILE A 302 15.91 2.24 12.26
N GLY A 303 14.84 2.27 13.07
CA GLY A 303 14.51 3.36 13.97
C GLY A 303 13.72 4.51 13.35
N ILE A 304 13.19 4.35 12.13
CA ILE A 304 12.32 5.36 11.50
C ILE A 304 10.86 5.04 11.82
N GLU A 305 10.15 5.96 12.45
CA GLU A 305 8.72 5.82 12.75
C GLU A 305 7.88 5.99 11.47
N ALA A 306 7.95 4.97 10.59
CA ALA A 306 7.29 4.99 9.30
C ALA A 306 5.86 4.45 9.39
N VAL A 307 4.92 5.18 8.78
CA VAL A 307 3.51 4.83 8.69
C VAL A 307 3.01 4.99 7.26
N TYR A 308 2.03 4.19 6.89
CA TYR A 308 1.30 4.34 5.63
C TYR A 308 0.25 5.45 5.76
N LYS A 309 0.21 6.34 4.78
CA LYS A 309 -0.89 7.32 4.63
C LYS A 309 -1.59 7.11 3.30
N PRO A 310 -2.90 6.91 3.31
CA PRO A 310 -3.69 6.80 2.08
C PRO A 310 -3.52 8.03 1.18
N LEU A 311 -3.48 7.87 -0.13
CA LEU A 311 -3.70 6.61 -0.87
C LEU A 311 -2.42 5.78 -1.05
N ASN A 312 -1.22 6.37 -1.07
CA ASN A 312 0.02 5.79 -1.59
C ASN A 312 1.29 6.40 -0.98
N ASP A 313 1.18 7.02 0.21
CA ASP A 313 2.31 7.72 0.84
C ASP A 313 2.89 6.92 2.01
N ILE A 314 4.22 6.87 2.08
CA ILE A 314 4.97 6.47 3.26
C ILE A 314 5.41 7.76 3.95
N SER A 315 5.11 7.88 5.25
CA SER A 315 5.33 9.11 6.02
C SER A 315 5.89 8.81 7.41
N SER A 316 6.57 9.78 7.98
CA SER A 316 6.92 9.86 9.40
C SER A 316 6.02 10.90 10.11
N PRO A 317 6.14 11.09 11.42
CA PRO A 317 5.50 12.20 12.12
C PRO A 317 5.87 13.58 11.56
N ASN A 318 7.07 13.75 11.00
CA ASN A 318 7.58 15.03 10.54
C ASN A 318 7.27 15.33 9.07
N GLY A 319 6.99 14.31 8.25
CA GLY A 319 6.70 14.53 6.83
C GLY A 319 6.60 13.27 5.99
N LYS A 320 6.55 13.49 4.68
CA LYS A 320 6.50 12.41 3.69
C LYS A 320 7.91 11.85 3.46
N ILE A 321 8.07 10.54 3.60
CA ILE A 321 9.29 9.80 3.27
C ILE A 321 9.30 9.45 1.78
N GLY A 322 8.20 8.90 1.27
CA GLY A 322 8.11 8.42 -0.10
C GLY A 322 6.69 8.29 -0.61
N GLY A 323 6.58 7.93 -1.87
CA GLY A 323 5.30 7.67 -2.51
C GLY A 323 5.38 6.53 -3.50
N ALA A 324 4.28 5.78 -3.58
CA ALA A 324 4.12 4.64 -4.46
C ALA A 324 3.30 4.96 -5.71
N ALA A 325 3.46 4.14 -6.75
CA ALA A 325 2.57 4.13 -7.90
C ALA A 325 2.42 2.69 -8.42
N GLN A 326 1.25 2.37 -8.95
CA GLN A 326 0.94 1.03 -9.47
C GLN A 326 0.41 1.04 -10.88
N LYS A 327 0.65 -0.05 -11.59
CA LYS A 327 0.00 -0.37 -12.85
C LYS A 327 -0.08 -1.89 -13.04
N ARG A 328 -1.18 -2.36 -13.61
CA ARG A 328 -1.33 -3.76 -14.02
C ARG A 328 -0.92 -3.92 -15.47
N PHE A 329 -0.22 -5.02 -15.79
CA PHE A 329 0.27 -5.40 -17.10
C PHE A 329 -0.21 -6.80 -17.49
N GLY A 330 0.00 -7.20 -18.76
CA GLY A 330 -0.27 -8.54 -19.24
C GLY A 330 -1.72 -8.96 -19.06
N SER A 331 -2.69 -8.14 -19.49
CA SER A 331 -4.12 -8.42 -19.29
C SER A 331 -4.51 -8.65 -17.82
N ASN A 332 -3.91 -7.84 -16.93
CA ASN A 332 -4.08 -7.88 -15.48
C ASN A 332 -3.42 -9.09 -14.76
N SER A 333 -2.44 -9.75 -15.37
CA SER A 333 -1.76 -10.88 -14.73
C SER A 333 -0.60 -10.48 -13.80
N THR A 334 -0.09 -9.23 -13.92
CA THR A 334 1.02 -8.71 -13.09
C THR A 334 0.73 -7.32 -12.60
N VAL A 335 1.06 -7.04 -11.35
CA VAL A 335 1.12 -5.69 -10.78
C VAL A 335 2.57 -5.21 -10.74
N LEU A 336 2.82 -4.08 -11.41
CA LEU A 336 3.98 -3.24 -11.16
C LEU A 336 3.63 -2.30 -10.01
N HIS A 337 4.38 -2.36 -8.93
CA HIS A 337 4.31 -1.43 -7.81
C HIS A 337 5.70 -0.87 -7.57
N HIS A 338 5.88 0.44 -7.72
CA HIS A 338 7.15 1.08 -7.46
C HIS A 338 7.02 2.25 -6.49
N VAL A 339 8.07 2.43 -5.70
CA VAL A 339 8.16 3.44 -4.65
C VAL A 339 9.45 4.22 -4.81
N THR A 340 9.36 5.53 -4.61
CA THR A 340 10.54 6.37 -4.45
C THR A 340 10.48 7.06 -3.09
N MET A 341 11.56 6.88 -2.31
CA MET A 341 11.76 7.51 -1.01
C MET A 341 12.86 8.56 -1.10
N ALA A 342 12.65 9.70 -0.46
CA ALA A 342 13.66 10.71 -0.25
C ALA A 342 14.70 10.17 0.74
N TYR A 343 15.94 9.98 0.27
CA TYR A 343 17.05 9.62 1.16
C TYR A 343 17.80 10.85 1.64
N ASP A 344 18.25 11.70 0.72
CA ASP A 344 19.00 12.96 0.99
C ASP A 344 18.76 13.95 -0.17
N ILE A 345 17.51 14.37 -0.33
CA ILE A 345 17.07 15.19 -1.47
C ILE A 345 17.43 16.65 -1.28
N ASP A 346 17.97 17.29 -2.33
CA ASP A 346 18.09 18.74 -2.44
C ASP A 346 16.70 19.37 -2.68
N ALA A 347 16.10 19.86 -1.60
CA ALA A 347 14.76 20.43 -1.64
C ALA A 347 14.70 21.73 -2.45
N ASP A 348 15.77 22.55 -2.45
CA ASP A 348 15.80 23.81 -3.19
C ASP A 348 15.88 23.54 -4.69
N LYS A 349 16.71 22.61 -5.11
CA LYS A 349 16.79 22.16 -6.50
C LYS A 349 15.47 21.55 -6.97
N MET A 350 14.88 20.67 -6.15
CA MET A 350 13.57 20.10 -6.43
C MET A 350 12.50 21.17 -6.64
N MET A 351 12.45 22.19 -5.78
CA MET A 351 11.48 23.29 -5.88
C MET A 351 11.70 24.22 -7.07
N ARG A 352 12.94 24.30 -7.61
CA ARG A 352 13.22 25.06 -8.83
C ARG A 352 12.70 24.36 -10.09
N VAL A 353 12.73 23.03 -10.12
CA VAL A 353 12.39 22.26 -11.32
C VAL A 353 10.95 21.72 -11.33
N LEU A 354 10.30 21.58 -10.16
CA LEU A 354 8.91 21.17 -10.06
C LEU A 354 7.98 22.36 -9.87
N ARG A 355 6.96 22.45 -10.70
CA ARG A 355 5.88 23.41 -10.54
C ARG A 355 4.87 22.88 -9.54
N ILE A 356 4.95 23.31 -8.30
CA ILE A 356 3.98 22.94 -7.27
C ILE A 356 2.72 23.77 -7.52
N GLY A 357 1.61 23.12 -7.86
CA GLY A 357 0.34 23.80 -8.17
C GLY A 357 -0.10 24.75 -7.05
N ARG A 358 -0.57 25.95 -7.43
CA ARG A 358 -0.96 27.03 -6.50
C ARG A 358 -1.98 26.58 -5.44
N GLU A 359 -2.86 25.65 -5.78
CA GLU A 359 -3.84 25.09 -4.84
C GLU A 359 -3.20 24.24 -3.74
N LYS A 360 -2.08 23.58 -4.02
CA LYS A 360 -1.28 22.87 -3.00
C LYS A 360 -0.48 23.83 -2.11
N LEU A 361 -0.33 25.09 -2.51
CA LEU A 361 0.40 26.13 -1.78
C LEU A 361 -0.52 27.03 -0.95
N SER A 362 -1.84 27.08 -1.26
CA SER A 362 -2.78 28.06 -0.70
C SER A 362 -2.90 28.00 0.83
N ASP A 363 -2.72 26.85 1.44
CA ASP A 363 -2.95 26.72 2.88
C ASP A 363 -1.73 26.94 3.78
N LYS A 364 -0.50 26.91 3.27
CA LYS A 364 0.71 26.99 4.13
C LYS A 364 2.00 27.56 3.49
N GLY A 365 1.97 28.32 2.42
CA GLY A 365 3.14 29.01 1.85
C GLY A 365 4.31 28.11 1.39
N THR A 366 5.24 28.68 0.59
CA THR A 366 6.40 27.99 0.00
C THR A 366 7.36 27.34 1.01
N ALA A 367 7.52 27.92 2.20
CA ALA A 367 8.34 27.36 3.29
C ALA A 367 7.82 26.02 3.81
N SER A 368 6.54 25.69 3.58
CA SER A 368 5.90 24.45 4.01
C SER A 368 6.07 23.29 3.03
N ALA A 369 6.37 23.54 1.76
CA ALA A 369 6.57 22.49 0.76
C ALA A 369 7.90 21.74 0.99
N GLY A 370 8.98 22.46 1.30
CA GLY A 370 10.26 21.87 1.69
C GLY A 370 10.20 21.11 3.03
N LYS A 371 9.34 21.56 3.97
CA LYS A 371 9.12 20.87 5.26
C LYS A 371 8.23 19.62 5.17
N ARG A 372 7.64 19.32 4.00
CA ARG A 372 6.77 18.13 3.81
C ARG A 372 7.54 16.87 3.48
N VAL A 373 8.79 16.96 3.11
CA VAL A 373 9.67 15.80 2.86
C VAL A 373 10.51 15.56 4.12
N ASP A 374 10.55 14.32 4.58
CA ASP A 374 11.36 13.90 5.72
C ASP A 374 12.33 12.80 5.27
N PRO A 375 13.57 13.16 4.86
CA PRO A 375 14.51 12.24 4.26
C PRO A 375 14.95 11.14 5.23
N VAL A 376 15.14 9.93 4.72
CA VAL A 376 15.56 8.74 5.48
C VAL A 376 16.90 8.94 6.17
N ARG A 377 17.86 9.64 5.52
CA ARG A 377 19.20 9.90 6.08
C ARG A 377 19.15 10.69 7.38
N SER A 378 18.35 11.74 7.45
CA SER A 378 18.25 12.60 8.63
C SER A 378 17.61 11.90 9.81
N GLN A 379 16.78 10.88 9.57
CA GLN A 379 16.09 10.12 10.59
C GLN A 379 16.92 8.94 11.12
N SER A 380 17.58 8.20 10.23
CA SER A 380 18.32 6.97 10.60
C SER A 380 19.80 7.20 10.86
N GLY A 381 20.41 8.22 10.25
CA GLY A 381 21.86 8.43 10.24
C GLY A 381 22.64 7.39 9.41
N LEU A 382 21.97 6.40 8.82
CA LEU A 382 22.59 5.33 8.04
C LEU A 382 22.93 5.80 6.62
N SER A 383 23.95 5.19 6.02
CA SER A 383 24.22 5.35 4.60
C SER A 383 23.10 4.76 3.75
N ARG A 384 22.99 5.21 2.50
CA ARG A 384 21.99 4.72 1.54
C ARG A 384 22.07 3.19 1.37
N ASP A 385 23.28 2.67 1.29
CA ASP A 385 23.51 1.25 1.06
C ASP A 385 23.15 0.41 2.30
N GLU A 386 23.40 0.91 3.51
CA GLU A 386 22.94 0.27 4.75
C GLU A 386 21.42 0.23 4.83
N VAL A 387 20.71 1.30 4.44
CA VAL A 387 19.25 1.31 4.38
C VAL A 387 18.74 0.29 3.37
N ILE A 388 19.31 0.25 2.15
CA ILE A 388 18.93 -0.75 1.13
C ILE A 388 19.23 -2.17 1.61
N ALA A 389 20.35 -2.40 2.28
CA ALA A 389 20.67 -3.70 2.85
C ALA A 389 19.65 -4.12 3.91
N ALA A 390 19.27 -3.22 4.82
CA ALA A 390 18.23 -3.48 5.81
C ALA A 390 16.88 -3.79 5.15
N MET A 391 16.50 -3.04 4.12
CA MET A 391 15.28 -3.30 3.34
C MET A 391 15.29 -4.68 2.69
N LYS A 392 16.39 -5.07 2.03
CA LYS A 392 16.53 -6.40 1.41
C LYS A 392 16.45 -7.52 2.44
N ASN A 393 17.15 -7.37 3.56
CA ASN A 393 17.15 -8.37 4.64
C ASN A 393 15.73 -8.56 5.18
N THR A 394 15.03 -7.46 5.50
CA THR A 394 13.64 -7.53 5.96
C THR A 394 12.72 -8.18 4.92
N PHE A 395 12.89 -7.86 3.63
CA PHE A 395 12.07 -8.49 2.58
C PHE A 395 12.32 -10.01 2.54
N VAL A 396 13.59 -10.44 2.55
CA VAL A 396 13.96 -11.87 2.52
C VAL A 396 13.49 -12.61 3.77
N GLU A 397 13.62 -12.01 4.95
CA GLU A 397 13.13 -12.59 6.21
C GLU A 397 11.60 -12.81 6.21
N LEU A 398 10.86 -11.88 5.64
CA LEU A 398 9.40 -11.94 5.61
C LEU A 398 8.85 -12.82 4.49
N ASN A 399 9.48 -12.77 3.32
CA ASN A 399 8.86 -13.25 2.08
C ASN A 399 9.72 -14.29 1.34
N GLY A 400 10.94 -14.53 1.80
CA GLY A 400 11.91 -15.29 1.06
C GLY A 400 12.50 -14.51 -0.11
N GLY A 401 13.35 -15.16 -0.87
CA GLY A 401 13.94 -14.62 -2.09
C GLY A 401 15.42 -14.94 -2.24
N VAL A 402 15.87 -14.91 -3.48
CA VAL A 402 17.26 -15.16 -3.88
C VAL A 402 17.79 -14.00 -4.71
N ALA A 403 19.11 -13.84 -4.73
CA ALA A 403 19.74 -12.87 -5.62
C ALA A 403 19.44 -13.21 -7.07
N GLY A 404 19.11 -12.20 -7.87
CA GLY A 404 18.81 -12.33 -9.29
C GLY A 404 19.40 -11.17 -10.09
N ASP A 405 19.41 -11.32 -11.41
CA ASP A 405 19.93 -10.33 -12.34
C ASP A 405 18.88 -9.96 -13.40
N ILE A 406 19.10 -8.84 -14.07
CA ILE A 406 18.41 -8.48 -15.31
C ILE A 406 19.25 -9.06 -16.46
N THR A 407 18.62 -9.86 -17.31
CA THR A 407 19.30 -10.48 -18.45
C THR A 407 19.64 -9.46 -19.52
N GLU A 408 20.63 -9.77 -20.36
CA GLU A 408 20.99 -8.92 -21.52
C GLU A 408 19.80 -8.76 -22.48
N ALA A 409 19.00 -9.80 -22.68
CA ALA A 409 17.80 -9.74 -23.51
C ALA A 409 16.76 -8.75 -22.97
N GLU A 410 16.58 -8.68 -21.64
CA GLU A 410 15.68 -7.70 -21.00
C GLU A 410 16.23 -6.28 -21.13
N TYR A 411 17.55 -6.08 -21.01
CA TYR A 411 18.17 -4.79 -21.28
C TYR A 411 18.01 -4.34 -22.74
N GLN A 412 18.17 -5.24 -23.69
CA GLN A 412 17.96 -4.96 -25.12
C GLN A 412 16.50 -4.64 -25.41
N ALA A 413 15.55 -5.39 -24.85
CA ALA A 413 14.14 -5.11 -24.96
C ALA A 413 13.76 -3.73 -24.37
N ALA A 414 14.37 -3.36 -23.24
CA ALA A 414 14.17 -2.06 -22.62
C ALA A 414 14.79 -0.93 -23.47
N ALA A 415 15.98 -1.14 -24.06
CA ALA A 415 16.59 -0.17 -24.98
C ALA A 415 15.71 0.08 -26.22
N ALA A 416 15.20 -0.97 -26.84
CA ALA A 416 14.25 -0.84 -27.94
C ALA A 416 12.96 -0.09 -27.52
N LEU A 417 12.50 -0.31 -26.29
CA LEU A 417 11.33 0.40 -25.75
C LEU A 417 11.64 1.87 -25.41
N VAL A 418 12.88 2.20 -25.03
CA VAL A 418 13.32 3.60 -24.92
C VAL A 418 13.23 4.29 -26.27
N GLU A 419 13.76 3.68 -27.33
CA GLU A 419 13.71 4.23 -28.70
C GLU A 419 12.28 4.40 -29.21
N ALA A 420 11.43 3.41 -28.98
CA ALA A 420 10.07 3.40 -29.50
C ALA A 420 9.06 4.20 -28.66
N LYS A 421 9.37 4.50 -27.40
CA LYS A 421 8.39 5.09 -26.47
C LYS A 421 9.03 6.06 -25.46
N TYR A 422 9.77 5.54 -24.47
CA TYR A 422 10.11 6.31 -23.28
C TYR A 422 11.13 7.43 -23.50
N GLY A 423 11.94 7.36 -24.55
CA GLY A 423 12.87 8.41 -24.98
C GLY A 423 12.27 9.35 -26.03
N THR A 424 11.00 9.14 -26.46
CA THR A 424 10.40 9.94 -27.53
C THR A 424 9.72 11.20 -27.00
N ALA A 425 9.79 12.27 -27.79
CA ALA A 425 9.06 13.50 -27.50
C ALA A 425 7.53 13.28 -27.53
N GLU A 426 7.04 12.39 -28.38
CA GLU A 426 5.63 12.03 -28.46
C GLU A 426 5.11 11.49 -27.13
N TRP A 427 5.83 10.55 -26.52
CA TRP A 427 5.44 9.98 -25.23
C TRP A 427 5.57 11.00 -24.10
N LEU A 428 6.66 11.78 -24.05
CA LEU A 428 6.86 12.79 -23.03
C LEU A 428 5.77 13.87 -23.09
N CYS A 429 5.48 14.40 -24.28
CA CYS A 429 4.53 15.48 -24.52
C CYS A 429 3.09 14.98 -24.76
N LYS A 430 2.79 13.73 -24.53
CA LYS A 430 1.45 13.12 -24.71
C LYS A 430 0.34 13.94 -24.02
N LEU A 431 0.66 14.58 -22.90
CA LEU A 431 -0.17 15.57 -22.22
C LEU A 431 0.72 16.80 -21.98
N PRO A 432 0.63 17.81 -22.87
CA PRO A 432 1.49 18.97 -22.84
C PRO A 432 1.24 19.91 -21.66
#